data_139b1d142eeb39f74097c5b9e02ae332
#
_entry.id   139b1d142eeb39f74097c5b9e02ae332
#
_cell.length_a   1.000
_cell.length_b   1.000
_cell.length_c   1.000
_cell.angle_alpha   90.00
_cell.angle_beta   90.00
_cell.angle_gamma   90.00
#
_symmetry.space_group_name_H-M   'P 1'
#
loop_
_entity.id
_entity.type
_entity.pdbx_description
1 polymer ?
#
loop_
_entity_poly.entity_id
_entity_poly.type
_entity_poly.pdbx_seq_one_letter_code
_entity_poly.pdbx_strand_id
1 'polypeptide(L)'
;MLIAPEHKLYISPQSILIIQLGDIGDVIWSIPTFRALKASFPEALLSVVTRKPYGDFLLDDPSISKVFQISDIWQQVKLMLHIRRERFDLLFDLRADDRGTVVTFISGAKMKCALHYPGRFWRDKAFTHLLQEAPPRERLYGAAEQSLRIVRGFGIKEITYMPQIIVVEETRKKAVELLAAHGVAPGSFWVSISPFSRWPYKEWGMDKWREVALFVWHQYRMPAIIVGSKEEQSRAEKLIAGATSPMINLTGRTNLRELAALLKMSKLHMGVDSAPPHVAAAVGTRNLTVYGPTDWRDWVLPAPRNHVVSTDMSCSPCYQKGCDGRGISRCLDNLSADKVIDALQTMEDSIVV
;
A
#
# COMPACT_ATOMS: atom_id res chain seq x y z
N MET A 1 3.17 -24.67 18.74
CA MET A 1 2.96 -25.92 17.95
C MET A 1 3.20 -25.59 16.49
N LEU A 2 4.05 -26.34 15.80
CA LEU A 2 4.17 -26.26 14.34
C LEU A 2 3.02 -27.03 13.70
N ILE A 3 2.40 -26.44 12.69
CA ILE A 3 1.28 -27.03 11.96
C ILE A 3 1.57 -27.08 10.46
N ALA A 4 1.08 -28.12 9.81
CA ALA A 4 1.14 -28.25 8.35
C ALA A 4 0.21 -27.23 7.65
N PRO A 5 0.44 -26.87 6.38
CA PRO A 5 -0.50 -26.10 5.57
C PRO A 5 -1.90 -26.74 5.55
N GLU A 6 -2.91 -25.88 5.37
CA GLU A 6 -4.34 -26.26 5.34
C GLU A 6 -4.90 -26.77 6.68
N HIS A 7 -4.24 -26.48 7.78
CA HIS A 7 -4.74 -26.78 9.11
C HIS A 7 -5.99 -25.96 9.42
N LYS A 8 -7.15 -26.61 9.41
CA LYS A 8 -8.41 -25.93 9.72
C LYS A 8 -8.49 -25.56 11.20
N LEU A 9 -8.73 -24.28 11.46
CA LEU A 9 -8.99 -23.82 12.82
C LEU A 9 -10.40 -24.21 13.26
N TYR A 10 -10.49 -25.03 14.33
CA TYR A 10 -11.75 -25.39 14.96
C TYR A 10 -12.04 -24.44 16.12
N ILE A 11 -12.39 -23.19 15.79
CA ILE A 11 -12.65 -22.12 16.76
C ILE A 11 -13.79 -21.23 16.27
N SER A 12 -14.58 -20.69 17.20
CA SER A 12 -15.58 -19.68 16.95
C SER A 12 -15.22 -18.41 17.73
N PRO A 13 -14.26 -17.61 17.24
CA PRO A 13 -13.78 -16.43 17.95
C PRO A 13 -14.85 -15.35 17.98
N GLN A 14 -15.00 -14.68 19.12
CA GLN A 14 -15.80 -13.45 19.25
C GLN A 14 -14.94 -12.19 18.99
N SER A 15 -13.63 -12.31 19.13
CA SER A 15 -12.68 -11.22 18.95
C SER A 15 -11.40 -11.68 18.27
N ILE A 16 -11.00 -10.96 17.23
CA ILE A 16 -9.80 -11.26 16.44
C ILE A 16 -8.88 -10.05 16.44
N LEU A 17 -7.59 -10.25 16.69
CA LEU A 17 -6.55 -9.25 16.54
C LEU A 17 -5.66 -9.60 15.34
N ILE A 18 -5.44 -8.64 14.46
CA ILE A 18 -4.48 -8.78 13.37
C ILE A 18 -3.33 -7.79 13.59
N ILE A 19 -2.11 -8.25 13.48
CA ILE A 19 -0.91 -7.42 13.58
C ILE A 19 -0.31 -7.26 12.19
N GLN A 20 -0.28 -6.00 11.71
CA GLN A 20 0.35 -5.61 10.45
C GLN A 20 1.21 -4.35 10.66
N LEU A 21 2.47 -4.54 11.04
CA LEU A 21 3.43 -3.47 11.35
C LEU A 21 4.38 -3.15 10.18
N GLY A 22 3.98 -3.51 8.97
CA GLY A 22 4.68 -3.17 7.74
C GLY A 22 4.52 -1.70 7.33
N ASP A 23 4.97 -1.38 6.12
CA ASP A 23 4.79 -0.06 5.52
C ASP A 23 3.38 0.12 4.94
N ILE A 24 3.09 1.29 4.37
CA ILE A 24 1.75 1.65 3.85
C ILE A 24 1.23 0.60 2.85
N GLY A 25 2.08 0.16 1.92
CA GLY A 25 1.71 -0.87 0.94
C GLY A 25 1.31 -2.19 1.61
N ASP A 26 2.06 -2.62 2.63
CA ASP A 26 1.76 -3.86 3.37
C ASP A 26 0.37 -3.80 4.05
N VAL A 27 0.01 -2.64 4.63
CA VAL A 27 -1.30 -2.44 5.26
C VAL A 27 -2.41 -2.50 4.22
N ILE A 28 -2.26 -1.79 3.10
CA ILE A 28 -3.26 -1.78 2.01
C ILE A 28 -3.46 -3.20 1.45
N TRP A 29 -2.37 -3.90 1.16
CA TRP A 29 -2.42 -5.25 0.60
C TRP A 29 -2.86 -6.33 1.59
N SER A 30 -2.97 -5.99 2.89
CA SER A 30 -3.59 -6.87 3.88
C SER A 30 -5.12 -6.71 4.01
N ILE A 31 -5.73 -5.69 3.38
CA ILE A 31 -7.20 -5.51 3.42
C ILE A 31 -7.96 -6.76 2.94
N PRO A 32 -7.56 -7.44 1.85
CA PRO A 32 -8.19 -8.72 1.46
C PRO A 32 -8.15 -9.77 2.56
N THR A 33 -7.07 -9.85 3.33
CA THR A 33 -6.94 -10.76 4.48
C THR A 33 -7.91 -10.42 5.60
N PHE A 34 -8.11 -9.12 5.89
CA PHE A 34 -9.08 -8.67 6.89
C PHE A 34 -10.50 -9.08 6.49
N ARG A 35 -10.84 -8.93 5.21
CA ARG A 35 -12.14 -9.35 4.67
C ARG A 35 -12.34 -10.86 4.67
N ALA A 36 -11.31 -11.63 4.34
CA ALA A 36 -11.34 -13.09 4.41
C ALA A 36 -11.62 -13.57 5.83
N LEU A 37 -10.97 -12.98 6.83
CA LEU A 37 -11.21 -13.27 8.23
C LEU A 37 -12.62 -12.86 8.68
N LYS A 38 -13.09 -11.68 8.30
CA LYS A 38 -14.45 -11.24 8.63
C LYS A 38 -15.53 -12.10 7.97
N ALA A 39 -15.31 -12.56 6.75
CA ALA A 39 -16.22 -13.48 6.07
C ALA A 39 -16.23 -14.88 6.71
N SER A 40 -15.08 -15.36 7.17
CA SER A 40 -14.98 -16.66 7.86
C SER A 40 -15.54 -16.64 9.28
N PHE A 41 -15.54 -15.46 9.92
CA PHE A 41 -16.04 -15.23 11.28
C PHE A 41 -16.92 -13.97 11.32
N PRO A 42 -18.13 -14.01 10.77
CA PRO A 42 -18.98 -12.83 10.59
C PRO A 42 -19.32 -12.08 11.88
N GLU A 43 -19.49 -12.80 12.97
CA GLU A 43 -19.85 -12.23 14.29
C GLU A 43 -18.64 -11.70 15.07
N ALA A 44 -17.42 -12.06 14.66
CA ALA A 44 -16.22 -11.65 15.38
C ALA A 44 -15.93 -10.15 15.20
N LEU A 45 -15.57 -9.50 16.30
CA LEU A 45 -15.04 -8.13 16.29
C LEU A 45 -13.57 -8.17 15.82
N LEU A 46 -13.32 -7.57 14.66
CA LEU A 46 -12.01 -7.55 14.05
C LEU A 46 -11.25 -6.28 14.46
N SER A 47 -10.09 -6.43 15.09
CA SER A 47 -9.20 -5.34 15.46
C SER A 47 -7.87 -5.47 14.73
N VAL A 48 -7.27 -4.33 14.35
CA VAL A 48 -6.00 -4.32 13.62
C VAL A 48 -4.99 -3.44 14.35
N VAL A 49 -3.75 -3.92 14.49
CA VAL A 49 -2.60 -3.15 14.98
C VAL A 49 -1.71 -2.76 13.80
N THR A 50 -1.47 -1.46 13.64
CA THR A 50 -0.62 -0.91 12.58
C THR A 50 0.39 0.10 13.13
N ARG A 51 1.32 0.52 12.30
CA ARG A 51 2.13 1.71 12.56
C ARG A 51 1.32 2.96 12.26
N LYS A 52 1.47 3.99 13.11
CA LYS A 52 0.89 5.31 12.85
C LYS A 52 1.70 6.04 11.75
N PRO A 53 1.04 6.70 10.76
CA PRO A 53 -0.41 6.83 10.57
C PRO A 53 -1.02 5.79 9.60
N TYR A 54 -0.35 4.68 9.32
CA TYR A 54 -0.68 3.75 8.23
C TYR A 54 -2.06 3.06 8.39
N GLY A 55 -2.55 2.99 9.63
CA GLY A 55 -3.90 2.49 9.93
C GLY A 55 -5.04 3.44 9.57
N ASP A 56 -4.75 4.70 9.20
CA ASP A 56 -5.80 5.68 8.90
C ASP A 56 -6.70 5.24 7.74
N PHE A 57 -6.17 4.47 6.78
CA PHE A 57 -6.95 3.89 5.69
C PHE A 57 -8.03 2.90 6.14
N LEU A 58 -7.91 2.36 7.35
CA LEU A 58 -8.77 1.32 7.89
C LEU A 58 -9.88 1.87 8.79
N LEU A 59 -9.83 3.16 9.17
CA LEU A 59 -10.76 3.76 10.11
C LEU A 59 -12.22 3.79 9.63
N ASP A 60 -12.40 3.81 8.31
CA ASP A 60 -13.72 3.85 7.67
C ASP A 60 -14.14 2.48 7.11
N ASP A 61 -13.35 1.42 7.32
CA ASP A 61 -13.68 0.09 6.83
C ASP A 61 -14.69 -0.60 7.78
N PRO A 62 -15.92 -0.89 7.31
CA PRO A 62 -16.97 -1.46 8.18
C PRO A 62 -16.66 -2.88 8.66
N SER A 63 -15.69 -3.57 8.06
CA SER A 63 -15.24 -4.89 8.51
C SER A 63 -14.34 -4.81 9.74
N ILE A 64 -13.82 -3.63 10.08
CA ILE A 64 -12.84 -3.42 11.15
C ILE A 64 -13.49 -2.66 12.32
N SER A 65 -13.50 -3.27 13.48
CA SER A 65 -14.12 -2.70 14.69
C SER A 65 -13.21 -1.71 15.40
N LYS A 66 -11.88 -1.97 15.41
CA LYS A 66 -10.89 -1.08 16.05
C LYS A 66 -9.57 -1.09 15.30
N VAL A 67 -8.94 0.09 15.22
CA VAL A 67 -7.58 0.25 14.70
C VAL A 67 -6.68 0.78 15.81
N PHE A 68 -5.69 -0.01 16.19
CA PHE A 68 -4.66 0.38 17.14
C PHE A 68 -3.42 0.83 16.36
N GLN A 69 -2.95 2.04 16.62
CA GLN A 69 -1.81 2.60 15.90
C GLN A 69 -0.62 2.86 16.84
N ILE A 70 0.49 2.16 16.59
CA ILE A 70 1.72 2.29 17.35
C ILE A 70 2.56 3.46 16.80
N SER A 71 2.94 4.41 17.65
CA SER A 71 3.78 5.56 17.27
C SER A 71 5.08 5.62 18.09
N ASP A 72 5.00 5.95 19.37
CA ASP A 72 6.12 6.11 20.27
C ASP A 72 6.05 5.18 21.48
N ILE A 73 7.17 5.08 22.23
CA ILE A 73 7.31 4.10 23.33
C ILE A 73 6.31 4.32 24.47
N TRP A 74 5.95 5.56 24.76
CA TRP A 74 5.01 5.88 25.86
C TRP A 74 3.57 5.58 25.48
N GLN A 75 3.20 5.88 24.25
CA GLN A 75 1.90 5.48 23.69
C GLN A 75 1.81 3.97 23.57
N GLN A 76 2.92 3.29 23.28
CA GLN A 76 2.98 1.83 23.20
C GLN A 76 2.61 1.15 24.52
N VAL A 77 3.11 1.62 25.66
CA VAL A 77 2.77 1.02 26.97
C VAL A 77 1.28 1.06 27.26
N LYS A 78 0.64 2.22 27.11
CA LYS A 78 -0.81 2.36 27.28
C LYS A 78 -1.60 1.49 26.29
N LEU A 79 -1.17 1.50 25.04
CA LEU A 79 -1.78 0.70 23.98
C LEU A 79 -1.62 -0.80 24.24
N MET A 80 -0.46 -1.27 24.69
CA MET A 80 -0.23 -2.66 25.04
C MET A 80 -1.11 -3.11 26.21
N LEU A 81 -1.26 -2.27 27.23
CA LEU A 81 -2.19 -2.55 28.34
C LEU A 81 -3.65 -2.62 27.87
N HIS A 82 -4.02 -1.75 26.92
CA HIS A 82 -5.35 -1.78 26.32
C HIS A 82 -5.58 -3.08 25.53
N ILE A 83 -4.65 -3.42 24.62
CA ILE A 83 -4.70 -4.66 23.83
C ILE A 83 -4.80 -5.88 24.75
N ARG A 84 -4.03 -5.93 25.85
CA ARG A 84 -4.10 -7.04 26.80
C ARG A 84 -5.44 -7.18 27.50
N ARG A 85 -6.12 -6.06 27.79
CA ARG A 85 -7.44 -6.06 28.45
C ARG A 85 -8.57 -6.56 27.55
N GLU A 86 -8.42 -6.44 26.22
CA GLU A 86 -9.43 -6.89 25.26
C GLU A 86 -9.58 -8.43 25.23
N ARG A 87 -8.56 -9.19 25.66
CA ARG A 87 -8.58 -10.67 25.77
C ARG A 87 -9.02 -11.35 24.48
N PHE A 88 -8.35 -11.08 23.38
CA PHE A 88 -8.66 -11.65 22.07
C PHE A 88 -8.69 -13.18 22.06
N ASP A 89 -9.65 -13.78 21.35
CA ASP A 89 -9.73 -15.22 21.17
C ASP A 89 -8.72 -15.71 20.15
N LEU A 90 -8.55 -14.97 19.07
CA LEU A 90 -7.66 -15.30 17.94
C LEU A 90 -6.77 -14.12 17.58
N LEU A 91 -5.52 -14.41 17.27
CA LEU A 91 -4.56 -13.40 16.79
C LEU A 91 -3.81 -13.95 15.58
N PHE A 92 -3.68 -13.10 14.55
CA PHE A 92 -2.77 -13.33 13.44
C PHE A 92 -1.68 -12.24 13.40
N ASP A 93 -0.40 -12.63 13.43
CA ASP A 93 0.71 -11.76 13.10
C ASP A 93 1.15 -12.05 11.66
N LEU A 94 0.88 -11.10 10.76
CA LEU A 94 1.09 -11.27 9.31
C LEU A 94 2.56 -11.13 8.89
N ARG A 95 3.44 -10.70 9.80
CA ARG A 95 4.87 -10.53 9.51
C ARG A 95 5.77 -11.34 10.43
N ALA A 96 5.34 -11.58 11.66
CA ALA A 96 6.12 -12.22 12.72
C ALA A 96 7.53 -11.60 12.89
N ASP A 97 7.64 -10.26 12.70
CA ASP A 97 8.87 -9.52 13.00
C ASP A 97 9.01 -9.27 14.51
N ASP A 98 10.14 -8.73 14.96
CA ASP A 98 10.41 -8.52 16.39
C ASP A 98 9.33 -7.69 17.08
N ARG A 99 8.81 -6.65 16.41
CA ARG A 99 7.78 -5.76 16.95
C ARG A 99 6.44 -6.46 17.06
N GLY A 100 6.03 -7.16 16.01
CA GLY A 100 4.80 -7.97 16.00
C GLY A 100 4.85 -9.05 17.06
N THR A 101 5.98 -9.73 17.22
CA THR A 101 6.19 -10.75 18.24
C THR A 101 6.01 -10.19 19.66
N VAL A 102 6.53 -8.99 19.95
CA VAL A 102 6.31 -8.34 21.26
C VAL A 102 4.84 -8.03 21.50
N VAL A 103 4.13 -7.48 20.51
CA VAL A 103 2.68 -7.24 20.60
C VAL A 103 1.93 -8.56 20.83
N THR A 104 2.27 -9.58 20.08
CA THR A 104 1.68 -10.93 20.22
C THR A 104 1.88 -11.51 21.62
N PHE A 105 3.09 -11.39 22.18
CA PHE A 105 3.40 -11.88 23.52
C PHE A 105 2.54 -11.15 24.57
N ILE A 106 2.49 -9.82 24.50
CA ILE A 106 1.78 -8.97 25.45
C ILE A 106 0.25 -9.12 25.32
N SER A 107 -0.28 -9.37 24.13
CA SER A 107 -1.72 -9.36 23.83
C SER A 107 -2.55 -10.27 24.75
N GLY A 108 -1.97 -11.36 25.24
CA GLY A 108 -2.69 -12.35 26.02
C GLY A 108 -3.77 -13.10 25.22
N ALA A 109 -3.75 -13.04 23.87
CA ALA A 109 -4.68 -13.77 23.03
C ALA A 109 -4.61 -15.28 23.28
N LYS A 110 -5.77 -15.97 23.21
CA LYS A 110 -5.86 -17.41 23.50
C LYS A 110 -5.15 -18.25 22.42
N MET A 111 -5.42 -17.93 21.15
CA MET A 111 -4.77 -18.55 19.99
C MET A 111 -3.98 -17.50 19.22
N LYS A 112 -2.70 -17.76 18.98
CA LYS A 112 -1.74 -16.83 18.36
C LYS A 112 -1.09 -17.51 17.18
N CYS A 113 -1.41 -17.06 15.98
CA CYS A 113 -1.07 -17.66 14.70
C CYS A 113 -0.08 -16.80 13.93
N ALA A 114 0.93 -17.41 13.32
CA ALA A 114 1.86 -16.77 12.40
C ALA A 114 2.52 -17.79 11.48
N LEU A 115 3.26 -17.30 10.48
CA LEU A 115 4.19 -18.09 9.70
C LEU A 115 5.48 -18.33 10.50
N HIS A 116 5.98 -19.55 10.49
CA HIS A 116 7.27 -19.90 11.07
C HIS A 116 8.42 -19.41 10.19
N TYR A 117 9.43 -18.81 10.82
CA TYR A 117 10.67 -18.43 10.17
C TYR A 117 11.85 -19.13 10.84
N PRO A 118 12.52 -20.07 10.17
CA PRO A 118 13.63 -20.84 10.74
C PRO A 118 14.72 -19.93 11.36
N GLY A 119 15.29 -20.37 12.49
CA GLY A 119 16.36 -19.62 13.18
C GLY A 119 15.88 -18.46 14.08
N ARG A 120 14.59 -18.31 14.30
CA ARG A 120 13.99 -17.27 15.13
C ARG A 120 13.36 -17.81 16.41
N PHE A 121 14.00 -18.74 17.10
CA PHE A 121 13.48 -19.52 18.24
C PHE A 121 12.83 -18.68 19.35
N TRP A 122 13.32 -17.47 19.65
CA TRP A 122 12.72 -16.62 20.68
C TRP A 122 11.34 -16.09 20.26
N ARG A 123 11.13 -15.86 18.96
CA ARG A 123 9.84 -15.42 18.42
C ARG A 123 8.80 -16.54 18.52
N ASP A 124 9.20 -17.76 18.25
CA ASP A 124 8.31 -18.92 18.26
C ASP A 124 7.59 -19.08 19.61
N LYS A 125 8.25 -18.69 20.71
CA LYS A 125 7.67 -18.74 22.06
C LYS A 125 6.47 -17.82 22.27
N ALA A 126 6.28 -16.81 21.43
CA ALA A 126 5.13 -15.91 21.51
C ALA A 126 3.87 -16.51 20.90
N PHE A 127 3.99 -17.53 20.05
CA PHE A 127 2.91 -18.09 19.26
C PHE A 127 2.46 -19.46 19.82
N THR A 128 1.16 -19.72 19.70
CA THR A 128 0.58 -21.03 20.01
C THR A 128 0.57 -21.94 18.79
N HIS A 129 0.39 -21.36 17.59
CA HIS A 129 0.30 -22.03 16.31
C HIS A 129 1.21 -21.35 15.29
N LEU A 130 2.18 -22.07 14.79
CA LEU A 130 3.09 -21.59 13.74
C LEU A 130 2.89 -22.46 12.50
N LEU A 131 2.51 -21.83 11.43
CA LEU A 131 2.41 -22.46 10.13
C LEU A 131 3.82 -22.79 9.64
N GLN A 132 4.13 -24.08 9.49
CA GLN A 132 5.47 -24.55 9.12
C GLN A 132 5.93 -23.96 7.78
N GLU A 133 5.01 -23.95 6.82
CA GLU A 133 5.22 -23.42 5.48
C GLU A 133 3.93 -22.78 4.97
N ALA A 134 4.03 -21.59 4.37
CA ALA A 134 2.87 -20.99 3.75
C ALA A 134 2.56 -21.69 2.41
N PRO A 135 1.26 -21.86 2.05
CA PRO A 135 0.88 -22.36 0.74
C PRO A 135 1.58 -21.64 -0.40
N PRO A 136 1.75 -22.29 -1.57
CA PRO A 136 2.33 -21.65 -2.75
C PRO A 136 1.66 -20.32 -3.08
N ARG A 137 2.44 -19.37 -3.61
CA ARG A 137 1.92 -18.07 -4.03
C ARG A 137 1.03 -18.18 -5.26
N GLU A 138 -0.14 -17.58 -5.19
CA GLU A 138 -0.98 -17.32 -6.35
C GLU A 138 -0.53 -16.02 -7.03
N ARG A 139 0.23 -16.13 -8.12
CA ARG A 139 0.81 -14.96 -8.81
C ARG A 139 -0.22 -13.91 -9.22
N LEU A 140 -1.47 -14.32 -9.46
CA LEU A 140 -2.57 -13.42 -9.84
C LEU A 140 -3.01 -12.48 -8.71
N TYR A 141 -2.60 -12.73 -7.47
CA TYR A 141 -3.02 -11.93 -6.32
C TYR A 141 -2.03 -10.84 -5.93
N GLY A 142 -0.91 -10.72 -6.64
CA GLY A 142 0.10 -9.69 -6.39
C GLY A 142 0.54 -9.64 -4.92
N ALA A 143 0.68 -8.43 -4.38
CA ALA A 143 1.11 -8.24 -3.00
C ALA A 143 0.10 -8.70 -1.94
N ALA A 144 -1.18 -8.86 -2.26
CA ALA A 144 -2.18 -9.40 -1.34
C ALA A 144 -1.82 -10.81 -0.87
N GLU A 145 -1.13 -11.58 -1.71
CA GLU A 145 -0.70 -12.94 -1.44
C GLU A 145 0.26 -13.05 -0.25
N GLN A 146 1.00 -11.98 0.06
CA GLN A 146 1.91 -11.98 1.20
C GLN A 146 1.22 -12.30 2.52
N SER A 147 0.00 -11.81 2.71
CA SER A 147 -0.80 -12.03 3.93
C SER A 147 -1.91 -13.07 3.73
N LEU A 148 -2.56 -13.11 2.57
CA LEU A 148 -3.63 -14.09 2.27
C LEU A 148 -3.15 -15.53 2.40
N ARG A 149 -1.97 -15.87 1.85
CA ARG A 149 -1.42 -17.23 1.93
C ARG A 149 -1.18 -17.69 3.38
N ILE A 150 -0.90 -16.75 4.31
CA ILE A 150 -0.73 -17.09 5.72
C ILE A 150 -2.05 -17.59 6.28
N VAL A 151 -3.12 -16.79 6.16
CA VAL A 151 -4.43 -17.19 6.70
C VAL A 151 -5.03 -18.37 5.95
N ARG A 152 -4.76 -18.52 4.64
CA ARG A 152 -5.12 -19.71 3.85
C ARG A 152 -4.48 -20.96 4.43
N GLY A 153 -3.23 -20.90 4.88
CA GLY A 153 -2.56 -22.02 5.57
C GLY A 153 -3.26 -22.46 6.86
N PHE A 154 -4.07 -21.59 7.45
CA PHE A 154 -4.94 -21.88 8.58
C PHE A 154 -6.40 -22.22 8.17
N GLY A 155 -6.64 -22.52 6.91
CA GLY A 155 -7.95 -22.93 6.40
C GLY A 155 -8.95 -21.78 6.18
N ILE A 156 -8.51 -20.52 6.25
CA ILE A 156 -9.33 -19.35 5.93
C ILE A 156 -9.35 -19.16 4.41
N LYS A 157 -10.54 -19.12 3.82
CA LYS A 157 -10.70 -18.90 2.38
C LYS A 157 -10.79 -17.40 2.07
N GLU A 158 -10.07 -16.98 1.05
CA GLU A 158 -10.19 -15.65 0.49
C GLU A 158 -11.53 -15.46 -0.24
N ILE A 159 -12.10 -14.27 -0.14
CA ILE A 159 -13.29 -13.84 -0.89
C ILE A 159 -12.94 -12.80 -1.95
N THR A 160 -11.79 -12.16 -1.81
CA THR A 160 -11.24 -11.19 -2.75
C THR A 160 -9.73 -11.10 -2.55
N TYR A 161 -9.01 -10.72 -3.59
CA TYR A 161 -7.60 -10.37 -3.54
C TYR A 161 -7.38 -8.86 -3.82
N MET A 162 -8.46 -8.14 -4.18
CA MET A 162 -8.41 -6.71 -4.44
C MET A 162 -8.50 -5.93 -3.12
N PRO A 163 -7.50 -5.11 -2.78
CA PRO A 163 -7.65 -4.17 -1.69
C PRO A 163 -8.68 -3.10 -2.08
N GLN A 164 -9.46 -2.66 -1.12
CA GLN A 164 -10.42 -1.57 -1.33
C GLN A 164 -10.43 -0.65 -0.12
N ILE A 165 -9.96 0.58 -0.31
CA ILE A 165 -10.04 1.65 0.68
C ILE A 165 -11.39 2.33 0.56
N ILE A 166 -12.07 2.50 1.68
CA ILE A 166 -13.34 3.23 1.74
C ILE A 166 -13.04 4.73 1.86
N VAL A 167 -13.61 5.51 0.97
CA VAL A 167 -13.52 6.97 1.01
C VAL A 167 -14.90 7.50 1.37
N VAL A 168 -15.02 8.06 2.56
CA VAL A 168 -16.28 8.63 3.06
C VAL A 168 -16.47 10.05 2.53
N GLU A 169 -17.73 10.50 2.49
CA GLU A 169 -18.10 11.78 1.91
C GLU A 169 -17.43 12.98 2.60
N GLU A 170 -17.24 12.93 3.92
CA GLU A 170 -16.51 13.97 4.66
C GLU A 170 -15.08 14.16 4.14
N THR A 171 -14.36 13.06 3.94
CA THR A 171 -12.98 13.10 3.42
C THR A 171 -12.94 13.56 1.97
N ARG A 172 -13.94 13.15 1.16
CA ARG A 172 -14.09 13.61 -0.21
C ARG A 172 -14.29 15.13 -0.29
N LYS A 173 -15.14 15.70 0.57
CA LYS A 173 -15.36 17.16 0.65
C LYS A 173 -14.07 17.92 0.95
N LYS A 174 -13.29 17.46 1.94
CA LYS A 174 -11.97 18.07 2.25
C LYS A 174 -11.02 18.07 1.06
N ALA A 175 -10.98 16.96 0.31
CA ALA A 175 -10.15 16.90 -0.89
C ALA A 175 -10.66 17.85 -2.00
N VAL A 176 -11.97 18.01 -2.19
CA VAL A 176 -12.56 18.99 -3.12
C VAL A 176 -12.19 20.43 -2.71
N GLU A 177 -12.32 20.75 -1.43
CA GLU A 177 -11.94 22.08 -0.89
C GLU A 177 -10.45 22.36 -1.11
N LEU A 178 -9.60 21.38 -0.86
CA LEU A 178 -8.15 21.50 -1.11
C LEU A 178 -7.86 21.75 -2.60
N LEU A 179 -8.49 21.03 -3.50
CA LEU A 179 -8.35 21.21 -4.94
C LEU A 179 -8.81 22.62 -5.39
N ALA A 180 -9.98 23.06 -4.91
CA ALA A 180 -10.52 24.37 -5.21
C ALA A 180 -9.60 25.52 -4.73
N ALA A 181 -9.03 25.37 -3.51
CA ALA A 181 -8.06 26.33 -2.96
C ALA A 181 -6.78 26.46 -3.79
N HIS A 182 -6.49 25.46 -4.64
CA HIS A 182 -5.33 25.47 -5.55
C HIS A 182 -5.73 25.65 -7.03
N GLY A 183 -6.92 26.19 -7.29
CA GLY A 183 -7.36 26.58 -8.63
C GLY A 183 -7.88 25.44 -9.51
N VAL A 184 -8.14 24.24 -8.95
CA VAL A 184 -8.77 23.14 -9.68
C VAL A 184 -10.29 23.29 -9.57
N ALA A 185 -10.96 23.62 -10.66
CA ALA A 185 -12.41 23.82 -10.66
C ALA A 185 -13.16 22.50 -10.41
N PRO A 186 -14.30 22.52 -9.70
CA PRO A 186 -15.13 21.35 -9.54
C PRO A 186 -15.53 20.71 -10.89
N GLY A 187 -15.34 19.40 -11.01
CA GLY A 187 -15.66 18.67 -12.25
C GLY A 187 -14.58 18.70 -13.32
N SER A 188 -13.49 19.46 -13.14
CA SER A 188 -12.36 19.40 -14.08
C SER A 188 -11.61 18.07 -13.99
N PHE A 189 -11.05 17.65 -15.12
CA PHE A 189 -10.20 16.48 -15.21
C PHE A 189 -8.73 16.84 -14.95
N TRP A 190 -8.03 15.98 -14.26
CA TRP A 190 -6.62 16.13 -13.90
C TRP A 190 -5.98 14.78 -13.63
N VAL A 191 -4.67 14.74 -13.66
CA VAL A 191 -3.88 13.56 -13.33
C VAL A 191 -3.06 13.79 -12.06
N SER A 192 -2.81 12.75 -11.30
CA SER A 192 -1.91 12.81 -10.15
C SER A 192 -0.57 12.18 -10.46
N ILE A 193 0.52 12.77 -9.93
CA ILE A 193 1.87 12.25 -10.06
C ILE A 193 2.52 12.12 -8.68
N SER A 194 3.08 10.93 -8.37
CA SER A 194 3.96 10.70 -7.22
C SER A 194 5.37 10.36 -7.70
N PRO A 195 6.22 11.36 -7.94
CA PRO A 195 7.51 11.18 -8.60
C PRO A 195 8.61 10.69 -7.66
N PHE A 196 8.35 10.69 -6.34
CA PHE A 196 9.33 10.43 -5.30
C PHE A 196 9.06 9.14 -4.54
N SER A 197 10.12 8.64 -3.91
CA SER A 197 10.07 7.46 -3.05
C SER A 197 10.92 7.69 -1.80
N ARG A 198 10.59 7.00 -0.71
CA ARG A 198 11.46 6.89 0.46
C ARG A 198 12.87 6.38 0.09
N TRP A 199 12.97 5.65 -1.01
CA TRP A 199 14.20 5.04 -1.50
C TRP A 199 14.62 5.66 -2.82
N PRO A 200 15.66 6.54 -2.85
CA PRO A 200 16.09 7.25 -4.07
C PRO A 200 16.37 6.33 -5.26
N TYR A 201 16.84 5.12 -5.02
CA TYR A 201 17.10 4.14 -6.08
C TYR A 201 15.83 3.63 -6.81
N LYS A 202 14.66 4.00 -6.33
CA LYS A 202 13.37 3.71 -6.98
C LYS A 202 12.80 4.92 -7.74
N GLU A 203 13.49 6.05 -7.71
CA GLU A 203 13.00 7.28 -8.32
C GLU A 203 13.41 7.41 -9.78
N TRP A 204 12.56 8.06 -10.55
CA TRP A 204 12.77 8.37 -11.94
C TRP A 204 13.02 9.86 -12.14
N GLY A 205 13.78 10.25 -13.18
CA GLY A 205 14.25 11.63 -13.37
C GLY A 205 13.15 12.69 -13.41
N MET A 206 13.39 13.84 -12.75
CA MET A 206 12.42 14.94 -12.72
C MET A 206 12.14 15.51 -14.12
N ASP A 207 13.14 15.59 -14.99
CA ASP A 207 12.97 16.10 -16.35
C ASP A 207 12.03 15.22 -17.16
N LYS A 208 12.15 13.90 -16.99
CA LYS A 208 11.26 12.93 -17.63
C LYS A 208 9.81 13.05 -17.14
N TRP A 209 9.61 13.33 -15.85
CA TRP A 209 8.27 13.62 -15.32
C TRP A 209 7.69 14.92 -15.91
N ARG A 210 8.52 15.95 -16.17
CA ARG A 210 8.10 17.17 -16.86
C ARG A 210 7.65 16.89 -18.29
N GLU A 211 8.41 16.08 -19.02
CA GLU A 211 8.07 15.66 -20.40
C GLU A 211 6.73 14.91 -20.42
N VAL A 212 6.52 13.97 -19.53
CA VAL A 212 5.25 13.23 -19.41
C VAL A 212 4.09 14.17 -19.03
N ALA A 213 4.29 15.08 -18.08
CA ALA A 213 3.26 16.07 -17.71
C ALA A 213 2.93 17.03 -18.87
N LEU A 214 3.94 17.43 -19.64
CA LEU A 214 3.76 18.26 -20.83
C LEU A 214 2.97 17.51 -21.91
N PHE A 215 3.27 16.24 -22.15
CA PHE A 215 2.49 15.39 -23.06
C PHE A 215 1.02 15.30 -22.62
N VAL A 216 0.76 15.02 -21.35
CA VAL A 216 -0.61 14.92 -20.80
C VAL A 216 -1.36 16.25 -20.98
N TRP A 217 -0.69 17.38 -20.75
CA TRP A 217 -1.28 18.69 -20.96
C TRP A 217 -1.61 18.97 -22.44
N HIS A 218 -0.71 18.66 -23.35
CA HIS A 218 -0.93 18.88 -24.77
C HIS A 218 -2.02 17.99 -25.34
N GLN A 219 -2.03 16.71 -24.97
CA GLN A 219 -2.92 15.72 -25.52
C GLN A 219 -4.32 15.80 -24.89
N TYR A 220 -4.40 15.95 -23.56
CA TYR A 220 -5.67 15.78 -22.82
C TYR A 220 -6.15 17.04 -22.12
N ARG A 221 -5.37 18.13 -22.13
CA ARG A 221 -5.65 19.38 -21.39
C ARG A 221 -5.86 19.17 -19.89
N MET A 222 -5.23 18.17 -19.32
CA MET A 222 -5.30 17.85 -17.89
C MET A 222 -4.05 18.36 -17.17
N PRO A 223 -4.19 19.23 -16.14
CA PRO A 223 -3.06 19.61 -15.30
C PRO A 223 -2.58 18.43 -14.46
N ALA A 224 -1.30 18.43 -14.08
CA ALA A 224 -0.71 17.43 -13.20
C ALA A 224 -0.68 17.90 -11.75
N ILE A 225 -1.18 17.09 -10.82
CA ILE A 225 -1.12 17.36 -9.38
C ILE A 225 -0.07 16.45 -8.75
N ILE A 226 0.95 17.09 -8.17
CA ILE A 226 2.03 16.36 -7.49
C ILE A 226 1.57 16.02 -6.06
N VAL A 227 1.60 14.75 -5.73
CA VAL A 227 1.27 14.23 -4.40
C VAL A 227 2.49 13.56 -3.76
N GLY A 228 2.57 13.61 -2.44
CA GLY A 228 3.67 13.05 -1.69
C GLY A 228 3.71 13.53 -0.25
N SER A 229 4.76 13.17 0.46
CA SER A 229 4.97 13.56 1.85
C SER A 229 5.42 15.01 2.00
N LYS A 230 5.43 15.51 3.24
CA LYS A 230 5.91 16.87 3.55
C LYS A 230 7.42 17.02 3.28
N GLU A 231 8.18 15.97 3.50
CA GLU A 231 9.62 15.93 3.27
C GLU A 231 9.97 16.06 1.78
N GLU A 232 9.03 15.75 0.89
CA GLU A 232 9.19 15.83 -0.56
C GLU A 232 8.82 17.21 -1.14
N GLN A 233 8.27 18.11 -0.33
CA GLN A 233 7.72 19.41 -0.77
C GLN A 233 8.73 20.26 -1.55
N SER A 234 9.95 20.44 -1.03
CA SER A 234 10.97 21.26 -1.70
C SER A 234 11.44 20.65 -3.03
N ARG A 235 11.39 19.34 -3.15
CA ARG A 235 11.72 18.60 -4.38
C ARG A 235 10.61 18.76 -5.42
N ALA A 236 9.36 18.71 -4.98
CA ALA A 236 8.19 18.98 -5.83
C ALA A 236 8.17 20.41 -6.34
N GLU A 237 8.55 21.39 -5.52
CA GLU A 237 8.73 22.79 -5.96
C GLU A 237 9.78 22.92 -7.08
N LYS A 238 10.92 22.21 -6.96
CA LYS A 238 11.94 22.18 -8.03
C LYS A 238 11.43 21.51 -9.30
N LEU A 239 10.65 20.44 -9.17
CA LEU A 239 10.03 19.79 -10.30
C LEU A 239 9.10 20.75 -11.05
N ILE A 240 8.26 21.49 -10.35
CA ILE A 240 7.29 22.42 -10.93
C ILE A 240 7.97 23.65 -11.51
N ALA A 241 8.97 24.22 -10.83
CA ALA A 241 9.67 25.41 -11.29
C ALA A 241 10.34 25.24 -12.68
N GLY A 242 10.68 24.03 -13.07
CA GLY A 242 11.21 23.71 -14.40
C GLY A 242 10.16 23.22 -15.41
N ALA A 243 8.88 23.19 -15.05
CA ALA A 243 7.83 22.70 -15.92
C ALA A 243 7.28 23.81 -16.82
N THR A 244 6.92 23.44 -18.05
CA THR A 244 6.24 24.31 -19.03
C THR A 244 4.74 23.99 -19.15
N SER A 245 4.28 22.94 -18.47
CA SER A 245 2.86 22.56 -18.33
C SER A 245 2.31 22.95 -16.97
N PRO A 246 0.98 23.11 -16.83
CA PRO A 246 0.36 23.36 -15.52
C PRO A 246 0.59 22.18 -14.57
N MET A 247 1.31 22.46 -13.49
CA MET A 247 1.55 21.52 -12.39
C MET A 247 1.23 22.17 -11.05
N ILE A 248 0.59 21.43 -10.15
CA ILE A 248 0.16 21.92 -8.83
C ILE A 248 0.83 21.07 -7.75
N ASN A 249 1.46 21.72 -6.77
CA ASN A 249 2.11 21.02 -5.66
C ASN A 249 1.15 20.82 -4.47
N LEU A 250 0.73 19.59 -4.23
CA LEU A 250 -0.02 19.20 -3.03
C LEU A 250 0.77 18.27 -2.10
N THR A 251 2.10 18.17 -2.25
CA THR A 251 2.93 17.38 -1.33
C THR A 251 2.83 17.93 0.10
N GLY A 252 2.62 17.04 1.06
CA GLY A 252 2.44 17.39 2.48
C GLY A 252 1.15 18.13 2.83
N ARG A 253 0.20 18.25 1.89
CA ARG A 253 -1.09 18.94 2.09
C ARG A 253 -2.23 17.98 2.42
N THR A 254 -2.00 16.69 2.40
CA THR A 254 -3.01 15.66 2.68
C THR A 254 -2.53 14.70 3.77
N ASN A 255 -3.43 14.26 4.62
CA ASN A 255 -3.24 13.02 5.37
C ASN A 255 -3.56 11.80 4.46
N LEU A 256 -3.38 10.58 4.97
CA LEU A 256 -3.55 9.37 4.16
C LEU A 256 -4.99 9.16 3.65
N ARG A 257 -6.01 9.52 4.44
CA ARG A 257 -7.42 9.43 4.02
C ARG A 257 -7.75 10.46 2.93
N GLU A 258 -7.26 11.68 3.09
CA GLU A 258 -7.41 12.75 2.10
C GLU A 258 -6.65 12.42 0.81
N LEU A 259 -5.46 11.82 0.91
CA LEU A 259 -4.74 11.30 -0.25
C LEU A 259 -5.57 10.26 -1.00
N ALA A 260 -6.18 9.31 -0.29
CA ALA A 260 -7.05 8.31 -0.90
C ALA A 260 -8.25 8.95 -1.62
N ALA A 261 -8.88 9.96 -1.02
CA ALA A 261 -9.97 10.70 -1.64
C ALA A 261 -9.51 11.47 -2.88
N LEU A 262 -8.36 12.14 -2.80
CA LEU A 262 -7.77 12.86 -3.92
C LEU A 262 -7.45 11.89 -5.06
N LEU A 263 -6.75 10.79 -4.80
CA LEU A 263 -6.43 9.81 -5.83
C LEU A 263 -7.69 9.20 -6.48
N LYS A 264 -8.74 8.95 -5.70
CA LYS A 264 -10.02 8.44 -6.22
C LYS A 264 -10.69 9.39 -7.23
N MET A 265 -10.44 10.69 -7.12
CA MET A 265 -10.97 11.71 -8.04
C MET A 265 -10.06 11.96 -9.25
N SER A 266 -8.83 11.51 -9.23
CA SER A 266 -7.90 11.61 -10.35
C SER A 266 -8.32 10.72 -11.50
N LYS A 267 -8.23 11.20 -12.74
CA LYS A 267 -8.47 10.37 -13.94
C LYS A 267 -7.42 9.27 -14.10
N LEU A 268 -6.19 9.58 -13.74
CA LEU A 268 -5.05 8.69 -13.79
C LEU A 268 -4.07 9.06 -12.68
N HIS A 269 -3.51 8.07 -12.02
CA HIS A 269 -2.33 8.23 -11.18
C HIS A 269 -1.09 7.73 -11.89
N MET A 270 -0.02 8.52 -11.86
CA MET A 270 1.29 8.11 -12.36
C MET A 270 2.31 8.20 -11.22
N GLY A 271 3.25 7.26 -11.15
CA GLY A 271 4.23 7.32 -10.07
C GLY A 271 5.33 6.27 -10.18
N VAL A 272 6.27 6.34 -9.25
CA VAL A 272 7.30 5.32 -9.06
C VAL A 272 6.85 4.25 -8.06
N ASP A 273 7.60 3.17 -7.92
CA ASP A 273 7.39 2.13 -6.90
C ASP A 273 7.43 2.73 -5.48
N SER A 274 6.27 3.17 -4.99
CA SER A 274 6.06 3.86 -3.70
C SER A 274 4.62 3.65 -3.20
N ALA A 275 4.22 4.30 -2.10
CA ALA A 275 2.91 4.10 -1.51
C ALA A 275 1.71 4.62 -2.36
N PRO A 276 1.75 5.80 -3.02
CA PRO A 276 0.57 6.33 -3.71
C PRO A 276 0.00 5.44 -4.83
N PRO A 277 0.79 4.74 -5.67
CA PRO A 277 0.25 3.78 -6.64
C PRO A 277 -0.57 2.66 -6.00
N HIS A 278 -0.19 2.18 -4.81
CA HIS A 278 -0.96 1.17 -4.08
C HIS A 278 -2.29 1.75 -3.56
N VAL A 279 -2.28 3.01 -3.10
CA VAL A 279 -3.50 3.72 -2.70
C VAL A 279 -4.41 3.90 -3.92
N ALA A 280 -3.87 4.35 -5.07
CA ALA A 280 -4.61 4.53 -6.31
C ALA A 280 -5.29 3.22 -6.75
N ALA A 281 -4.55 2.10 -6.74
CA ALA A 281 -5.11 0.79 -7.02
C ALA A 281 -6.25 0.41 -6.07
N ALA A 282 -6.09 0.69 -4.76
CA ALA A 282 -7.06 0.35 -3.73
C ALA A 282 -8.33 1.23 -3.73
N VAL A 283 -8.28 2.44 -4.27
CA VAL A 283 -9.46 3.29 -4.48
C VAL A 283 -10.09 3.12 -5.87
N GLY A 284 -9.50 2.27 -6.70
CA GLY A 284 -9.99 1.93 -8.03
C GLY A 284 -9.59 2.90 -9.15
N THR A 285 -8.64 3.79 -8.90
CA THR A 285 -8.09 4.71 -9.90
C THR A 285 -7.16 3.97 -10.84
N ARG A 286 -7.24 4.29 -12.14
CA ARG A 286 -6.25 3.83 -13.11
C ARG A 286 -4.87 4.33 -12.71
N ASN A 287 -3.87 3.48 -12.82
CA ASN A 287 -2.52 3.91 -12.52
C ASN A 287 -1.50 3.36 -13.52
N LEU A 288 -0.44 4.14 -13.71
CA LEU A 288 0.75 3.78 -14.44
C LEU A 288 1.94 3.92 -13.50
N THR A 289 2.62 2.83 -13.22
CA THR A 289 3.73 2.83 -12.27
C THR A 289 5.03 2.47 -12.97
N VAL A 290 6.04 3.32 -12.76
CA VAL A 290 7.41 3.10 -13.26
C VAL A 290 8.19 2.24 -12.27
N TYR A 291 8.68 1.10 -12.74
CA TYR A 291 9.47 0.14 -11.96
C TYR A 291 10.90 0.04 -12.47
N GLY A 292 11.83 -0.06 -11.53
CA GLY A 292 13.24 -0.25 -11.80
C GLY A 292 13.77 -1.57 -11.22
N PRO A 293 14.53 -1.52 -10.10
CA PRO A 293 15.21 -2.69 -9.55
C PRO A 293 14.31 -3.72 -8.86
N THR A 294 13.08 -3.37 -8.54
CA THR A 294 12.10 -4.25 -7.87
C THR A 294 11.24 -5.00 -8.88
N ASP A 295 10.85 -6.23 -8.55
CA ASP A 295 9.91 -6.97 -9.40
C ASP A 295 8.48 -6.46 -9.16
N TRP A 296 7.91 -5.84 -10.18
CA TRP A 296 6.54 -5.34 -10.14
C TRP A 296 5.49 -6.46 -9.95
N ARG A 297 5.79 -7.69 -10.36
CA ARG A 297 4.89 -8.85 -10.23
C ARG A 297 4.62 -9.22 -8.77
N ASP A 298 5.54 -8.84 -7.88
CA ASP A 298 5.36 -9.03 -6.44
C ASP A 298 4.40 -8.00 -5.82
N TRP A 299 4.13 -6.87 -6.52
CA TRP A 299 3.46 -5.71 -5.94
C TRP A 299 2.22 -5.25 -6.69
N VAL A 300 2.18 -5.42 -8.00
CA VAL A 300 1.07 -4.93 -8.83
C VAL A 300 0.10 -6.07 -9.12
N LEU A 301 -1.18 -5.77 -8.96
CA LEU A 301 -2.24 -6.67 -9.43
C LEU A 301 -2.33 -6.61 -10.95
N PRO A 302 -2.32 -7.75 -11.63
CA PRO A 302 -2.63 -7.80 -13.06
C PRO A 302 -4.12 -7.49 -13.26
N ALA A 303 -4.43 -6.22 -13.44
CA ALA A 303 -5.76 -5.73 -13.75
C ALA A 303 -5.67 -4.68 -14.86
N PRO A 304 -6.68 -4.56 -15.74
CA PRO A 304 -6.66 -3.64 -16.89
C PRO A 304 -6.41 -2.17 -16.53
N ARG A 305 -6.62 -1.81 -15.27
CA ARG A 305 -6.40 -0.45 -14.77
C ARG A 305 -5.01 -0.19 -14.19
N ASN A 306 -4.19 -1.23 -14.03
CA ASN A 306 -2.84 -1.14 -13.43
C ASN A 306 -1.81 -1.37 -14.52
N HIS A 307 -1.20 -0.30 -15.01
CA HIS A 307 -0.17 -0.36 -16.02
C HIS A 307 1.21 -0.24 -15.38
N VAL A 308 2.16 -0.95 -15.94
CA VAL A 308 3.55 -0.94 -15.47
C VAL A 308 4.45 -0.61 -16.65
N VAL A 309 5.34 0.34 -16.44
CA VAL A 309 6.47 0.61 -17.33
C VAL A 309 7.74 0.25 -16.61
N SER A 310 8.53 -0.63 -17.21
CA SER A 310 9.81 -1.07 -16.67
C SER A 310 10.89 -1.08 -17.75
N THR A 311 12.14 -1.18 -17.30
CA THR A 311 13.28 -1.29 -18.19
C THR A 311 13.37 -2.67 -18.86
N ASP A 312 13.99 -2.72 -20.03
CA ASP A 312 14.33 -3.98 -20.74
C ASP A 312 15.74 -4.49 -20.38
N MET A 313 16.41 -3.88 -19.40
CA MET A 313 17.74 -4.33 -18.96
C MET A 313 17.68 -5.73 -18.36
N SER A 314 18.53 -6.61 -18.81
CA SER A 314 18.57 -8.03 -18.39
C SER A 314 18.84 -8.25 -16.90
N CYS A 315 19.43 -7.26 -16.22
CA CYS A 315 19.64 -7.31 -14.76
C CYS A 315 18.39 -6.96 -13.93
N SER A 316 17.31 -6.47 -14.54
CA SER A 316 16.08 -6.11 -13.83
C SER A 316 15.05 -7.26 -13.92
N PRO A 317 14.41 -7.63 -12.78
CA PRO A 317 14.55 -7.10 -11.43
C PRO A 317 15.80 -7.63 -10.70
N CYS A 318 16.55 -6.76 -10.02
CA CYS A 318 17.78 -7.16 -9.32
C CYS A 318 17.71 -6.98 -7.79
N TYR A 319 16.69 -6.28 -7.28
CA TYR A 319 16.48 -5.94 -5.86
C TYR A 319 17.64 -5.17 -5.20
N GLN A 320 18.56 -4.61 -6.00
CA GLN A 320 19.67 -3.82 -5.49
C GLN A 320 19.22 -2.41 -5.06
N LYS A 321 19.86 -1.88 -4.03
CA LYS A 321 19.61 -0.51 -3.53
C LYS A 321 20.39 0.55 -4.32
N GLY A 322 20.29 0.47 -5.64
CA GLY A 322 21.05 1.26 -6.60
C GLY A 322 22.27 0.50 -7.17
N CYS A 323 22.68 0.89 -8.37
CA CYS A 323 23.85 0.32 -9.03
C CYS A 323 25.13 0.82 -8.35
N ASP A 324 26.08 -0.07 -8.13
CA ASP A 324 27.38 0.25 -7.56
C ASP A 324 27.30 0.92 -6.17
N GLY A 325 26.25 0.67 -5.40
CA GLY A 325 26.05 1.22 -4.05
C GLY A 325 25.80 2.73 -3.99
N ARG A 326 25.56 3.39 -5.12
CA ARG A 326 25.39 4.85 -5.22
C ARG A 326 23.95 5.34 -4.98
N GLY A 327 23.02 4.45 -4.73
CA GLY A 327 21.59 4.81 -4.56
C GLY A 327 20.87 5.24 -5.83
N ILE A 328 21.53 5.08 -7.01
CA ILE A 328 20.98 5.42 -8.34
C ILE A 328 20.81 4.11 -9.13
N SER A 329 19.69 3.98 -9.82
CA SER A 329 19.38 2.79 -10.63
C SER A 329 19.50 3.11 -12.12
N ARG A 330 20.53 2.57 -12.80
CA ARG A 330 20.71 2.76 -14.25
C ARG A 330 19.50 2.34 -15.07
N CYS A 331 18.75 1.35 -14.60
CA CYS A 331 17.52 0.92 -15.25
C CYS A 331 16.45 2.02 -15.29
N LEU A 332 16.39 2.88 -14.28
CA LEU A 332 15.51 4.05 -14.27
C LEU A 332 16.12 5.25 -15.00
N ASP A 333 17.44 5.43 -14.90
CA ASP A 333 18.12 6.49 -15.66
C ASP A 333 18.03 6.28 -17.18
N ASN A 334 18.11 5.04 -17.64
CA ASN A 334 18.03 4.70 -19.06
C ASN A 334 16.58 4.59 -19.59
N LEU A 335 15.58 4.55 -18.71
CA LEU A 335 14.18 4.51 -19.11
C LEU A 335 13.76 5.89 -19.61
N SER A 336 13.46 6.04 -20.92
CA SER A 336 13.06 7.30 -21.53
C SER A 336 11.63 7.71 -21.14
N ALA A 337 11.33 9.00 -21.30
CA ALA A 337 9.97 9.52 -21.17
C ALA A 337 9.04 8.97 -22.27
N ASP A 338 9.56 8.77 -23.48
CA ASP A 338 8.79 8.22 -24.61
C ASP A 338 8.16 6.86 -24.25
N LYS A 339 8.89 5.98 -23.56
CA LYS A 339 8.35 4.67 -23.17
C LYS A 339 7.14 4.78 -22.24
N VAL A 340 7.11 5.80 -21.37
CA VAL A 340 5.95 6.11 -20.51
C VAL A 340 4.84 6.75 -21.34
N ILE A 341 5.19 7.64 -22.28
CA ILE A 341 4.23 8.30 -23.18
C ILE A 341 3.55 7.27 -24.10
N ASP A 342 4.31 6.33 -24.69
CA ASP A 342 3.76 5.24 -25.49
C ASP A 342 2.75 4.40 -24.68
N ALA A 343 3.09 4.09 -23.42
CA ALA A 343 2.17 3.40 -22.52
C ALA A 343 0.89 4.21 -22.24
N LEU A 344 0.99 5.53 -22.08
CA LEU A 344 -0.18 6.40 -21.93
C LEU A 344 -1.06 6.42 -23.18
N GLN A 345 -0.48 6.43 -24.37
CA GLN A 345 -1.21 6.35 -25.64
C GLN A 345 -1.99 5.04 -25.78
N THR A 346 -1.41 3.92 -25.36
CA THR A 346 -2.14 2.63 -25.34
C THR A 346 -3.30 2.60 -24.36
N MET A 347 -3.32 3.52 -23.38
CA MET A 347 -4.40 3.67 -22.40
C MET A 347 -5.45 4.71 -22.83
N GLU A 348 -5.30 5.37 -23.97
CA GLU A 348 -6.06 6.57 -24.37
C GLU A 348 -7.57 6.39 -24.29
N ASP A 349 -8.12 5.33 -24.85
CA ASP A 349 -9.57 5.03 -24.78
C ASP A 349 -10.10 4.98 -23.35
N SER A 350 -9.23 4.75 -22.39
CA SER A 350 -9.58 4.60 -21.00
C SER A 350 -9.32 5.86 -20.15
N ILE A 351 -8.58 6.85 -20.67
CA ILE A 351 -8.29 8.13 -20.00
C ILE A 351 -9.35 9.16 -20.37
N VAL A 352 -9.80 9.17 -21.62
CA VAL A 352 -10.70 10.19 -22.18
C VAL A 352 -12.18 9.92 -21.86
N VAL A 353 -12.57 8.70 -21.59
CA VAL A 353 -13.92 8.31 -21.14
C VAL A 353 -14.05 8.43 -19.63
#